data_c47f7fc80de5a408ad38186f6db68916
#
_entry.id   c47f7fc80de5a408ad38186f6db68916
#
_cell.length_a   1.000
_cell.length_b   1.000
_cell.length_c   1.000
_cell.angle_alpha   90.00
_cell.angle_beta   90.00
_cell.angle_gamma   90.00
#
_symmetry.space_group_name_H-M   'P 1'
#
loop_
_entity.id
_entity.type
_entity.pdbx_description
1 polymer ?
#
loop_
_entity_poly.entity_id
_entity_poly.type
_entity_poly.pdbx_seq_one_letter_code
_entity_poly.pdbx_strand_id
1 'polypeptide(L)'
;METGPSITPRSMKQLSQIYLLLLLITGLTGCTTIGYYTQAITGHFGLMTRAEPVPKVIGNAETPADIRDKLALALEARQFAREQLALPVEDAFLEYVQLERPWVVVNLVAVPEFSLEPHRWCYPFVGCQAYRGYFSLEDAREEQARFRANGYDTFIGGVTAYSTLGWFDDPLHSGFTRLSEDRMVALMFHELAHRVVYIAEDTTFNESFATSVELEGLRQWLSQRGEADRFDEALARLQRRNQTLDLVRAATSGLEALYQQSDSLAEDTLRARKQAILSRLAEDYRELSETWTEPGPFGPAPVTLNNANLALFRQYNQFVPGFRQLLADHGNDFPAFYRAVEELGQQPPDQRTAALERLSQRFEENL
;
A
#
# COMPACT_ATOMS: atom_id res chain seq x y z
N MET A 1 -40.18 22.24 -53.00
CA MET A 1 -40.63 21.18 -52.08
C MET A 1 -39.61 20.06 -52.16
N GLU A 2 -38.62 20.05 -51.26
CA GLU A 2 -37.64 18.99 -51.15
C GLU A 2 -38.14 17.90 -50.20
N THR A 3 -38.30 16.70 -50.72
CA THR A 3 -38.68 15.52 -49.94
C THR A 3 -37.46 15.00 -49.22
N GLY A 4 -37.44 15.12 -47.90
CA GLY A 4 -36.39 14.54 -47.04
C GLY A 4 -36.31 13.01 -47.16
N PRO A 5 -35.17 12.38 -46.83
CA PRO A 5 -34.96 10.95 -47.01
C PRO A 5 -35.86 10.14 -46.06
N SER A 6 -36.71 9.31 -46.63
CA SER A 6 -37.60 8.39 -45.90
C SER A 6 -36.77 7.23 -45.33
N ILE A 7 -36.69 7.13 -43.98
CA ILE A 7 -36.06 6.00 -43.27
C ILE A 7 -36.97 4.76 -43.49
N THR A 8 -36.45 3.74 -44.14
CA THR A 8 -37.18 2.49 -44.39
C THR A 8 -37.29 1.63 -43.10
N PRO A 9 -38.41 0.84 -42.94
CA PRO A 9 -38.61 0.00 -41.75
C PRO A 9 -37.46 -1.03 -41.49
N ARG A 10 -36.67 -1.34 -42.53
CA ARG A 10 -35.52 -2.23 -42.45
C ARG A 10 -34.32 -1.59 -41.75
N SER A 11 -34.10 -0.27 -41.92
CA SER A 11 -33.05 0.49 -41.27
C SER A 11 -33.35 0.73 -39.79
N MET A 12 -34.59 0.87 -39.40
CA MET A 12 -35.01 1.00 -37.99
C MET A 12 -34.78 -0.30 -37.21
N LYS A 13 -35.04 -1.49 -37.80
CA LYS A 13 -34.73 -2.76 -37.16
C LYS A 13 -33.20 -3.00 -37.00
N GLN A 14 -32.43 -2.60 -37.99
CA GLN A 14 -30.95 -2.70 -37.87
C GLN A 14 -30.39 -1.74 -36.84
N LEU A 15 -30.86 -0.51 -36.74
CA LEU A 15 -30.51 0.46 -35.69
C LEU A 15 -30.90 -0.04 -34.30
N SER A 16 -32.10 -0.61 -34.15
CA SER A 16 -32.55 -1.21 -32.88
C SER A 16 -31.69 -2.41 -32.45
N GLN A 17 -31.29 -3.26 -33.41
CA GLN A 17 -30.39 -4.41 -33.13
C GLN A 17 -28.97 -3.95 -32.74
N ILE A 18 -28.44 -2.91 -33.40
CA ILE A 18 -27.14 -2.31 -33.04
C ILE A 18 -27.18 -1.66 -31.65
N TYR A 19 -28.29 -0.94 -31.33
CA TYR A 19 -28.50 -0.35 -30.00
C TYR A 19 -28.62 -1.43 -28.91
N LEU A 20 -29.31 -2.53 -29.17
CA LEU A 20 -29.45 -3.65 -28.25
C LEU A 20 -28.09 -4.38 -28.04
N LEU A 21 -27.30 -4.53 -29.10
CA LEU A 21 -25.96 -5.12 -29.07
C LEU A 21 -24.98 -4.23 -28.29
N LEU A 22 -25.05 -2.91 -28.51
CA LEU A 22 -24.25 -1.94 -27.74
C LEU A 22 -24.65 -1.92 -26.26
N LEU A 23 -25.93 -2.00 -25.92
CA LEU A 23 -26.41 -2.13 -24.54
C LEU A 23 -25.99 -3.47 -23.90
N LEU A 24 -25.96 -4.56 -24.64
CA LEU A 24 -25.45 -5.86 -24.16
C LEU A 24 -23.95 -5.83 -23.92
N ILE A 25 -23.16 -5.21 -24.81
CA ILE A 25 -21.70 -5.09 -24.68
C ILE A 25 -21.33 -4.16 -23.49
N THR A 26 -22.03 -3.05 -23.32
CA THR A 26 -21.83 -2.17 -22.15
C THR A 26 -22.29 -2.82 -20.84
N GLY A 27 -23.29 -3.71 -20.87
CA GLY A 27 -23.76 -4.47 -19.70
C GLY A 27 -22.73 -5.51 -19.21
N LEU A 28 -21.99 -6.15 -20.11
CA LEU A 28 -21.01 -7.18 -19.74
C LEU A 28 -19.72 -6.62 -19.11
N THR A 29 -19.30 -5.41 -19.48
CA THR A 29 -18.14 -4.74 -18.87
C THR A 29 -18.50 -3.97 -17.59
N GLY A 30 -19.76 -3.61 -17.41
CA GLY A 30 -20.26 -2.89 -16.24
C GLY A 30 -20.42 -3.73 -14.98
N CYS A 31 -20.71 -5.05 -15.11
CA CYS A 31 -21.03 -5.89 -13.96
C CYS A 31 -19.88 -6.05 -12.96
N THR A 32 -18.62 -6.20 -13.41
CA THR A 32 -17.44 -6.34 -12.52
C THR A 32 -17.09 -5.02 -11.82
N THR A 33 -17.22 -3.91 -12.52
CA THR A 33 -16.93 -2.58 -11.96
C THR A 33 -18.01 -2.16 -10.96
N ILE A 34 -19.27 -2.37 -11.27
CA ILE A 34 -20.40 -2.08 -10.36
C ILE A 34 -20.30 -2.98 -9.12
N GLY A 35 -20.03 -4.28 -9.28
CA GLY A 35 -19.83 -5.21 -8.18
C GLY A 35 -18.69 -4.77 -7.26
N TYR A 36 -17.58 -4.32 -7.83
CA TYR A 36 -16.46 -3.80 -7.06
C TYR A 36 -16.83 -2.56 -6.22
N TYR A 37 -17.46 -1.55 -6.82
CA TYR A 37 -17.87 -0.37 -6.07
C TYR A 37 -18.92 -0.71 -5.01
N THR A 38 -19.83 -1.64 -5.28
CA THR A 38 -20.83 -2.08 -4.30
C THR A 38 -20.13 -2.72 -3.08
N GLN A 39 -19.18 -3.65 -3.26
CA GLN A 39 -18.47 -4.27 -2.15
C GLN A 39 -17.59 -3.26 -1.40
N ALA A 40 -16.94 -2.32 -2.11
CA ALA A 40 -16.10 -1.30 -1.49
C ALA A 40 -16.93 -0.35 -0.60
N ILE A 41 -18.06 0.15 -1.14
CA ILE A 41 -19.00 1.01 -0.41
C ILE A 41 -19.61 0.25 0.77
N THR A 42 -20.17 -0.93 0.54
CA THR A 42 -20.81 -1.73 1.60
C THR A 42 -19.81 -2.13 2.69
N GLY A 43 -18.59 -2.51 2.30
CA GLY A 43 -17.52 -2.86 3.23
C GLY A 43 -17.09 -1.68 4.09
N HIS A 44 -16.90 -0.50 3.48
CA HIS A 44 -16.55 0.72 4.20
C HIS A 44 -17.68 1.16 5.16
N PHE A 45 -18.93 1.25 4.69
CA PHE A 45 -20.06 1.57 5.56
C PHE A 45 -20.25 0.54 6.66
N GLY A 46 -20.06 -0.76 6.38
CA GLY A 46 -20.10 -1.82 7.40
C GLY A 46 -18.99 -1.68 8.44
N LEU A 47 -17.83 -1.12 8.10
CA LEU A 47 -16.78 -0.78 9.04
C LEU A 47 -17.23 0.40 9.93
N MET A 48 -17.66 1.51 9.31
CA MET A 48 -18.05 2.73 10.01
C MET A 48 -19.26 2.53 10.94
N THR A 49 -20.25 1.74 10.54
CA THR A 49 -21.45 1.50 11.38
C THR A 49 -21.17 0.64 12.62
N ARG A 50 -20.02 -0.05 12.68
CA ARG A 50 -19.58 -0.83 13.85
C ARG A 50 -18.56 -0.09 14.71
N ALA A 51 -18.18 1.12 14.28
CA ALA A 51 -17.24 1.94 15.02
C ALA A 51 -17.88 2.46 16.32
N GLU A 52 -17.14 2.39 17.42
CA GLU A 52 -17.54 2.91 18.71
C GLU A 52 -16.50 3.91 19.21
N PRO A 53 -16.92 5.01 19.86
CA PRO A 53 -15.99 5.96 20.44
C PRO A 53 -14.99 5.29 21.37
N VAL A 54 -13.69 5.55 21.17
CA VAL A 54 -12.60 4.95 21.96
C VAL A 54 -12.80 5.09 23.47
N PRO A 55 -13.23 6.28 24.02
CA PRO A 55 -13.50 6.39 25.45
C PRO A 55 -14.62 5.46 25.94
N LYS A 56 -15.64 5.17 25.12
CA LYS A 56 -16.70 4.22 25.45
C LYS A 56 -16.16 2.81 25.54
N VAL A 57 -15.31 2.41 24.58
CA VAL A 57 -14.69 1.07 24.57
C VAL A 57 -13.75 0.89 25.77
N ILE A 58 -12.95 1.89 26.10
CA ILE A 58 -12.07 1.90 27.31
C ILE A 58 -12.90 1.77 28.59
N GLY A 59 -14.02 2.47 28.69
CA GLY A 59 -14.91 2.45 29.86
C GLY A 59 -15.75 1.17 30.02
N ASN A 60 -15.81 0.31 29.02
CA ASN A 60 -16.58 -0.93 29.08
C ASN A 60 -15.80 -2.01 29.82
N ALA A 61 -16.37 -2.55 30.90
CA ALA A 61 -15.76 -3.59 31.73
C ALA A 61 -15.54 -4.92 30.98
N GLU A 62 -16.31 -5.20 29.93
CA GLU A 62 -16.19 -6.40 29.09
C GLU A 62 -15.03 -6.31 28.08
N THR A 63 -14.49 -5.11 27.84
CA THR A 63 -13.34 -4.94 26.95
C THR A 63 -12.09 -5.55 27.60
N PRO A 64 -11.33 -6.43 26.90
CA PRO A 64 -10.09 -6.99 27.42
C PRO A 64 -9.11 -5.89 27.86
N ALA A 65 -8.37 -6.13 28.96
CA ALA A 65 -7.48 -5.13 29.55
C ALA A 65 -6.39 -4.67 28.56
N ASP A 66 -5.80 -5.60 27.82
CA ASP A 66 -4.78 -5.31 26.80
C ASP A 66 -5.30 -4.39 25.68
N ILE A 67 -6.57 -4.54 25.30
CA ILE A 67 -7.20 -3.66 24.30
C ILE A 67 -7.44 -2.28 24.90
N ARG A 68 -7.90 -2.17 26.16
CA ARG A 68 -8.09 -0.90 26.84
C ARG A 68 -6.78 -0.12 26.96
N ASP A 69 -5.71 -0.81 27.37
CA ASP A 69 -4.37 -0.19 27.53
C ASP A 69 -3.85 0.30 26.19
N LYS A 70 -3.96 -0.49 25.11
CA LYS A 70 -3.57 -0.07 23.76
C LYS A 70 -4.41 1.08 23.21
N LEU A 71 -5.71 1.11 23.48
CA LEU A 71 -6.54 2.25 23.08
C LEU A 71 -6.22 3.54 23.86
N ALA A 72 -5.88 3.43 25.15
CA ALA A 72 -5.39 4.57 25.93
C ALA A 72 -4.06 5.08 25.35
N LEU A 73 -3.12 4.18 25.07
CA LEU A 73 -1.84 4.51 24.41
C LEU A 73 -2.05 5.18 23.05
N ALA A 74 -3.03 4.72 22.27
CA ALA A 74 -3.36 5.31 20.97
C ALA A 74 -3.85 6.76 21.09
N LEU A 75 -4.64 7.09 22.13
CA LEU A 75 -5.04 8.47 22.39
C LEU A 75 -3.84 9.35 22.78
N GLU A 76 -2.91 8.85 23.58
CA GLU A 76 -1.64 9.55 23.90
C GLU A 76 -0.80 9.78 22.65
N ALA A 77 -0.64 8.75 21.82
CA ALA A 77 0.11 8.83 20.56
C ALA A 77 -0.53 9.83 19.58
N ARG A 78 -1.86 9.86 19.51
CA ARG A 78 -2.61 10.84 18.72
C ARG A 78 -2.36 12.29 19.20
N GLN A 79 -2.35 12.51 20.50
CA GLN A 79 -2.02 13.82 21.07
C GLN A 79 -0.58 14.22 20.74
N PHE A 80 0.37 13.31 20.91
CA PHE A 80 1.78 13.53 20.55
C PHE A 80 1.94 13.85 19.07
N ALA A 81 1.26 13.10 18.17
CA ALA A 81 1.27 13.34 16.73
C ALA A 81 0.88 14.79 16.39
N ARG A 82 -0.17 15.31 17.03
CA ARG A 82 -0.62 16.68 16.84
C ARG A 82 0.38 17.71 17.39
N GLU A 83 0.87 17.51 18.62
CA GLU A 83 1.61 18.52 19.37
C GLU A 83 3.11 18.53 19.04
N GLN A 84 3.70 17.37 18.76
CA GLN A 84 5.14 17.25 18.57
C GLN A 84 5.50 17.01 17.09
N LEU A 85 4.63 16.31 16.33
CA LEU A 85 4.90 16.01 14.92
C LEU A 85 4.11 16.90 13.95
N ALA A 86 3.25 17.80 14.46
CA ALA A 86 2.37 18.65 13.68
C ALA A 86 1.53 17.88 12.62
N LEU A 87 1.17 16.63 12.93
CA LEU A 87 0.36 15.80 12.04
C LEU A 87 -1.12 16.18 12.13
N PRO A 88 -1.85 16.18 11.00
CA PRO A 88 -3.28 16.48 10.95
C PRO A 88 -4.08 15.30 11.52
N VAL A 89 -4.49 15.39 12.77
CA VAL A 89 -5.22 14.31 13.46
C VAL A 89 -6.74 14.41 13.30
N GLU A 90 -7.30 15.64 13.16
CA GLU A 90 -8.75 15.95 13.17
C GLU A 90 -9.53 14.93 14.01
N ASP A 91 -10.44 14.14 13.39
CA ASP A 91 -11.23 13.11 14.07
C ASP A 91 -10.67 11.68 13.85
N ALA A 92 -9.49 11.53 13.20
CA ALA A 92 -8.86 10.23 13.03
C ALA A 92 -8.55 9.55 14.37
N PHE A 93 -8.77 8.24 14.42
CA PHE A 93 -8.45 7.38 15.57
C PHE A 93 -9.25 7.68 16.86
N LEU A 94 -10.37 8.38 16.77
CA LEU A 94 -11.28 8.60 17.91
C LEU A 94 -12.32 7.49 18.06
N GLU A 95 -12.47 6.63 17.07
CA GLU A 95 -13.35 5.48 17.08
C GLU A 95 -12.56 4.17 16.97
N TYR A 96 -13.14 3.07 17.42
CA TYR A 96 -12.55 1.73 17.36
C TYR A 96 -13.52 0.71 16.79
N VAL A 97 -12.97 -0.18 15.94
CA VAL A 97 -13.72 -1.32 15.37
C VAL A 97 -13.02 -2.63 15.67
N GLN A 98 -13.72 -3.55 16.32
CA GLN A 98 -13.28 -4.93 16.41
C GLN A 98 -13.57 -5.67 15.10
N LEU A 99 -12.51 -6.06 14.38
CA LEU A 99 -12.62 -6.84 13.14
C LEU A 99 -12.79 -8.33 13.46
N GLU A 100 -13.63 -9.02 12.68
CA GLU A 100 -13.80 -10.47 12.74
C GLU A 100 -12.66 -11.24 12.04
N ARG A 101 -11.80 -10.52 11.29
CA ARG A 101 -10.69 -11.04 10.48
C ARG A 101 -9.40 -10.29 10.79
N PRO A 102 -8.21 -10.87 10.48
CA PRO A 102 -6.93 -10.24 10.81
C PRO A 102 -6.55 -9.03 9.93
N TRP A 103 -7.28 -8.74 8.88
CA TRP A 103 -7.07 -7.61 7.95
C TRP A 103 -8.33 -6.76 7.84
N VAL A 104 -8.18 -5.49 7.50
CA VAL A 104 -9.30 -4.60 7.17
C VAL A 104 -9.72 -4.78 5.71
N VAL A 105 -8.78 -4.79 4.80
CA VAL A 105 -8.93 -5.10 3.36
C VAL A 105 -7.86 -6.08 2.93
N VAL A 106 -8.06 -6.73 1.79
CA VAL A 106 -7.01 -7.47 1.08
C VAL A 106 -6.74 -6.80 -0.25
N ASN A 107 -5.47 -6.67 -0.62
CA ASN A 107 -5.04 -6.12 -1.90
C ASN A 107 -4.70 -7.25 -2.88
N LEU A 108 -5.32 -7.21 -4.05
CA LEU A 108 -4.97 -8.03 -5.20
C LEU A 108 -3.97 -7.26 -6.08
N VAL A 109 -2.83 -7.88 -6.34
CA VAL A 109 -1.85 -7.43 -7.34
C VAL A 109 -1.83 -8.46 -8.46
N ALA A 110 -1.79 -8.00 -9.71
CA ALA A 110 -1.72 -8.84 -10.90
C ALA A 110 -0.65 -8.29 -11.85
N VAL A 111 0.24 -9.16 -12.32
CA VAL A 111 1.34 -8.80 -13.22
C VAL A 111 1.38 -9.80 -14.36
N PRO A 112 1.49 -9.41 -15.64
CA PRO A 112 1.61 -10.36 -16.75
C PRO A 112 2.79 -11.33 -16.54
N GLU A 113 2.66 -12.57 -16.99
CA GLU A 113 3.63 -13.62 -16.71
C GLU A 113 5.08 -13.25 -17.04
N PHE A 114 5.30 -12.49 -18.12
CA PHE A 114 6.63 -12.05 -18.55
C PHE A 114 6.77 -10.53 -18.50
N SER A 115 6.31 -9.90 -17.43
CA SER A 115 6.45 -8.49 -17.16
C SER A 115 6.76 -8.25 -15.67
N LEU A 116 7.28 -7.06 -15.35
CA LEU A 116 7.39 -6.56 -13.97
C LEU A 116 6.46 -5.37 -13.73
N GLU A 117 5.73 -4.96 -14.78
CA GLU A 117 4.76 -3.87 -14.68
C GLU A 117 3.40 -4.41 -14.24
N PRO A 118 2.87 -3.96 -13.09
CA PRO A 118 1.58 -4.43 -12.60
C PRO A 118 0.44 -3.92 -13.47
N HIS A 119 -0.61 -4.73 -13.55
CA HIS A 119 -1.90 -4.26 -14.04
C HIS A 119 -2.36 -3.06 -13.23
N ARG A 120 -2.88 -2.04 -13.91
CA ARG A 120 -3.37 -0.83 -13.26
C ARG A 120 -4.88 -0.76 -13.32
N TRP A 121 -5.51 -0.61 -12.15
CA TRP A 121 -6.93 -0.32 -12.02
C TRP A 121 -7.14 1.18 -11.92
N CYS A 122 -7.86 1.75 -12.89
CA CYS A 122 -8.06 3.19 -12.94
C CYS A 122 -9.45 3.57 -12.43
N TYR A 123 -9.51 4.54 -11.53
CA TYR A 123 -10.71 5.02 -10.88
C TYR A 123 -10.91 6.51 -11.15
N PRO A 124 -12.16 6.98 -11.29
CA PRO A 124 -12.45 8.41 -11.24
C PRO A 124 -11.92 8.98 -9.90
N PHE A 125 -11.27 10.13 -9.94
CA PHE A 125 -10.75 10.89 -8.81
C PHE A 125 -9.48 10.33 -8.13
N VAL A 126 -9.30 9.02 -8.01
CA VAL A 126 -8.14 8.43 -7.31
C VAL A 126 -7.00 8.07 -8.27
N GLY A 127 -7.24 8.15 -9.60
CA GLY A 127 -6.26 7.76 -10.60
C GLY A 127 -6.09 6.24 -10.73
N CYS A 128 -4.94 5.82 -11.27
CA CYS A 128 -4.66 4.41 -11.55
C CYS A 128 -3.76 3.81 -10.47
N GLN A 129 -4.21 2.71 -9.84
CA GLN A 129 -3.52 1.99 -8.79
C GLN A 129 -2.95 0.67 -9.29
N ALA A 130 -1.79 0.28 -8.80
CA ALA A 130 -1.12 -0.98 -9.12
C ALA A 130 -1.69 -2.19 -8.34
N TYR A 131 -2.67 -1.97 -7.52
CA TYR A 131 -3.40 -2.99 -6.76
C TYR A 131 -4.88 -2.65 -6.67
N ARG A 132 -5.69 -3.62 -6.29
CA ARG A 132 -7.12 -3.45 -6.06
C ARG A 132 -7.52 -3.99 -4.69
N GLY A 133 -8.11 -3.12 -3.86
CA GLY A 133 -8.51 -3.44 -2.49
C GLY A 133 -9.89 -4.08 -2.41
N TYR A 134 -10.05 -5.12 -1.58
CA TYR A 134 -11.31 -5.81 -1.33
C TYR A 134 -11.60 -5.95 0.15
N PHE A 135 -12.82 -5.67 0.55
CA PHE A 135 -13.31 -6.05 1.88
C PHE A 135 -13.68 -7.53 1.95
N SER A 136 -13.96 -8.19 0.83
CA SER A 136 -14.26 -9.62 0.71
C SER A 136 -13.06 -10.36 0.12
N LEU A 137 -12.55 -11.36 0.85
CA LEU A 137 -11.50 -12.24 0.34
C LEU A 137 -12.02 -13.14 -0.79
N GLU A 138 -13.31 -13.49 -0.79
CA GLU A 138 -13.94 -14.29 -1.83
C GLU A 138 -13.95 -13.55 -3.15
N ASP A 139 -14.41 -12.29 -3.16
CA ASP A 139 -14.40 -11.44 -4.37
C ASP A 139 -12.98 -11.22 -4.92
N ALA A 140 -12.01 -11.02 -4.00
CA ALA A 140 -10.59 -10.91 -4.39
C ALA A 140 -10.08 -12.21 -5.06
N ARG A 141 -10.47 -13.37 -4.54
CA ARG A 141 -10.08 -14.67 -5.10
C ARG A 141 -10.77 -14.96 -6.44
N GLU A 142 -12.01 -14.55 -6.62
CA GLU A 142 -12.68 -14.66 -7.90
C GLU A 142 -11.97 -13.84 -8.99
N GLU A 143 -11.62 -12.60 -8.70
CA GLU A 143 -10.88 -11.77 -9.65
C GLU A 143 -9.46 -12.30 -9.85
N GLN A 144 -8.78 -12.77 -8.80
CA GLN A 144 -7.49 -13.44 -8.90
C GLN A 144 -7.54 -14.64 -9.87
N ALA A 145 -8.58 -15.47 -9.78
CA ALA A 145 -8.74 -16.62 -10.68
C ALA A 145 -8.88 -16.19 -12.14
N ARG A 146 -9.58 -15.07 -12.41
CA ARG A 146 -9.71 -14.51 -13.77
C ARG A 146 -8.35 -14.04 -14.30
N PHE A 147 -7.55 -13.33 -13.48
CA PHE A 147 -6.21 -12.91 -13.89
C PHE A 147 -5.30 -14.10 -14.16
N ARG A 148 -5.30 -15.13 -13.30
CA ARG A 148 -4.52 -16.37 -13.50
C ARG A 148 -4.90 -17.09 -14.77
N ALA A 149 -6.19 -17.19 -15.09
CA ALA A 149 -6.68 -17.80 -16.33
C ALA A 149 -6.22 -17.02 -17.59
N ASN A 150 -5.83 -15.77 -17.45
CA ASN A 150 -5.31 -14.91 -18.52
C ASN A 150 -3.77 -14.76 -18.49
N GLY A 151 -3.05 -15.67 -17.81
CA GLY A 151 -1.60 -15.68 -17.83
C GLY A 151 -0.93 -14.61 -16.96
N TYR A 152 -1.57 -14.21 -15.86
CA TYR A 152 -0.98 -13.28 -14.89
C TYR A 152 -0.46 -14.01 -13.66
N ASP A 153 0.70 -13.59 -13.17
CA ASP A 153 1.12 -13.79 -11.79
C ASP A 153 0.26 -12.93 -10.88
N THR A 154 -0.14 -13.46 -9.74
CA THR A 154 -1.03 -12.75 -8.82
C THR A 154 -0.62 -12.95 -7.37
N PHE A 155 -0.88 -11.94 -6.57
CA PHE A 155 -0.71 -11.99 -5.11
C PHE A 155 -1.91 -11.34 -4.42
N ILE A 156 -2.39 -11.95 -3.33
CA ILE A 156 -3.36 -11.33 -2.42
C ILE A 156 -2.68 -11.16 -1.07
N GLY A 157 -2.57 -9.92 -0.62
CA GLY A 157 -2.00 -9.56 0.68
C GLY A 157 -3.05 -8.93 1.59
N GLY A 158 -3.07 -9.34 2.86
CA GLY A 158 -3.87 -8.65 3.89
C GLY A 158 -3.26 -7.31 4.26
N VAL A 159 -4.09 -6.28 4.39
CA VAL A 159 -3.69 -4.93 4.78
C VAL A 159 -4.08 -4.71 6.24
N THR A 160 -3.09 -4.37 7.07
CA THR A 160 -3.26 -4.16 8.50
C THR A 160 -3.86 -2.78 8.80
N ALA A 161 -3.49 -1.76 8.02
CA ALA A 161 -4.05 -0.41 8.11
C ALA A 161 -4.78 -0.06 6.82
N TYR A 162 -5.81 0.76 6.92
CA TYR A 162 -6.56 1.28 5.79
C TYR A 162 -6.84 2.75 6.06
N SER A 163 -6.28 3.61 5.24
CA SER A 163 -6.53 5.04 5.29
C SER A 163 -7.35 5.48 4.09
N THR A 164 -8.29 6.37 4.34
CA THR A 164 -9.05 7.06 3.29
C THR A 164 -8.38 8.35 2.84
N LEU A 165 -7.11 8.55 3.16
CA LEU A 165 -6.33 9.77 2.86
C LEU A 165 -7.01 11.05 3.39
N GLY A 166 -7.73 10.93 4.51
CA GLY A 166 -8.45 12.06 5.13
C GLY A 166 -9.81 12.38 4.51
N TRP A 167 -10.32 11.56 3.56
CA TRP A 167 -11.68 11.72 3.04
C TRP A 167 -12.75 11.34 4.07
N PHE A 168 -12.40 10.47 5.02
CA PHE A 168 -13.25 10.07 6.15
C PHE A 168 -12.39 10.00 7.41
N ASP A 169 -13.05 9.97 8.56
CA ASP A 169 -12.43 9.79 9.86
C ASP A 169 -12.12 8.31 10.07
N ASP A 170 -10.88 7.92 9.75
CA ASP A 170 -10.46 6.53 9.79
C ASP A 170 -10.41 6.04 11.25
N PRO A 171 -11.19 4.99 11.62
CA PRO A 171 -11.18 4.44 12.96
C PRO A 171 -9.92 3.61 13.21
N LEU A 172 -9.50 3.52 14.46
CA LEU A 172 -8.66 2.42 14.92
C LEU A 172 -9.44 1.10 14.75
N HIS A 173 -8.74 0.04 14.44
CA HIS A 173 -9.35 -1.28 14.41
C HIS A 173 -8.41 -2.34 15.00
N SER A 174 -8.92 -3.53 15.24
CA SER A 174 -8.16 -4.61 15.88
C SER A 174 -6.90 -5.04 15.10
N GLY A 175 -6.70 -4.61 13.86
CA GLY A 175 -5.42 -4.72 13.15
C GLY A 175 -4.31 -3.93 13.83
N PHE A 176 -4.60 -2.71 14.29
CA PHE A 176 -3.66 -1.89 15.06
C PHE A 176 -3.36 -2.49 16.43
N THR A 177 -4.41 -2.85 17.20
CA THR A 177 -4.23 -3.34 18.57
C THR A 177 -3.62 -4.74 18.66
N ARG A 178 -3.49 -5.48 17.56
CA ARG A 178 -2.72 -6.75 17.48
C ARG A 178 -1.22 -6.54 17.35
N LEU A 179 -0.77 -5.36 16.95
CA LEU A 179 0.65 -5.02 16.86
C LEU A 179 1.25 -4.83 18.26
N SER A 180 2.57 -4.89 18.38
CA SER A 180 3.25 -4.36 19.56
C SER A 180 2.97 -2.84 19.68
N GLU A 181 3.11 -2.29 20.88
CA GLU A 181 2.85 -0.88 21.15
C GLU A 181 3.59 0.06 20.19
N ASP A 182 4.89 -0.15 20.04
CA ASP A 182 5.74 0.67 19.17
C ASP A 182 5.31 0.60 17.72
N ARG A 183 4.97 -0.61 17.24
CA ARG A 183 4.48 -0.79 15.87
C ARG A 183 3.11 -0.16 15.67
N MET A 184 2.25 -0.20 16.66
CA MET A 184 0.94 0.45 16.61
C MET A 184 1.10 1.97 16.51
N VAL A 185 1.90 2.56 17.40
CA VAL A 185 2.18 4.01 17.42
C VAL A 185 2.85 4.46 16.12
N ALA A 186 3.87 3.74 15.68
CA ALA A 186 4.57 4.00 14.43
C ALA A 186 3.62 4.00 13.23
N LEU A 187 2.75 2.96 13.12
CA LEU A 187 1.77 2.86 12.05
C LEU A 187 0.72 4.00 12.11
N MET A 188 0.34 4.45 13.29
CA MET A 188 -0.55 5.62 13.42
C MET A 188 0.10 6.89 12.84
N PHE A 189 1.39 7.11 13.10
CA PHE A 189 2.12 8.25 12.52
C PHE A 189 2.25 8.12 11.00
N HIS A 190 2.47 6.92 10.49
CA HIS A 190 2.51 6.61 9.06
C HIS A 190 1.20 7.00 8.36
N GLU A 191 0.07 6.53 8.87
CA GLU A 191 -1.25 6.82 8.29
C GLU A 191 -1.60 8.32 8.35
N LEU A 192 -1.23 8.99 9.45
CA LEU A 192 -1.42 10.43 9.56
C LEU A 192 -0.51 11.22 8.60
N ALA A 193 0.67 10.73 8.27
CA ALA A 193 1.56 11.38 7.31
C ALA A 193 0.95 11.43 5.91
N HIS A 194 0.22 10.40 5.49
CA HIS A 194 -0.51 10.41 4.21
C HIS A 194 -1.57 11.52 4.11
N ARG A 195 -2.02 12.06 5.24
CA ARG A 195 -2.95 13.21 5.28
C ARG A 195 -2.24 14.56 5.12
N VAL A 196 -0.90 14.59 5.26
CA VAL A 196 -0.09 15.82 5.06
C VAL A 196 0.21 16.04 3.58
N VAL A 197 0.82 15.02 2.93
CA VAL A 197 1.20 15.08 1.52
C VAL A 197 0.85 13.76 0.84
N TYR A 198 0.16 13.86 -0.28
CA TYR A 198 -0.14 12.72 -1.14
C TYR A 198 -0.01 13.11 -2.61
N ILE A 199 0.89 12.45 -3.33
CA ILE A 199 1.14 12.66 -4.76
C ILE A 199 0.47 11.53 -5.53
N ALA A 200 -0.53 11.88 -6.35
CA ALA A 200 -1.23 10.90 -7.17
C ALA A 200 -0.24 10.14 -8.08
N GLU A 201 -0.42 8.82 -8.17
CA GLU A 201 0.39 7.92 -8.99
C GLU A 201 1.89 7.76 -8.60
N ASP A 202 2.31 8.33 -7.46
CA ASP A 202 3.68 8.17 -6.94
C ASP A 202 3.69 7.46 -5.58
N THR A 203 3.37 6.17 -5.60
CA THR A 203 3.34 5.33 -4.39
C THR A 203 4.71 5.31 -3.69
N THR A 204 5.81 5.26 -4.45
CA THR A 204 7.17 5.22 -3.87
C THR A 204 7.48 6.48 -3.07
N PHE A 205 7.11 7.65 -3.57
CA PHE A 205 7.23 8.91 -2.84
C PHE A 205 6.39 8.90 -1.56
N ASN A 206 5.10 8.60 -1.70
CA ASN A 206 4.14 8.64 -0.60
C ASN A 206 4.51 7.72 0.55
N GLU A 207 4.85 6.47 0.24
CA GLU A 207 5.22 5.47 1.25
C GLU A 207 6.59 5.76 1.89
N SER A 208 7.56 6.24 1.11
CA SER A 208 8.87 6.64 1.66
C SER A 208 8.76 7.86 2.58
N PHE A 209 7.92 8.82 2.22
CA PHE A 209 7.61 9.96 3.08
C PHE A 209 6.95 9.51 4.37
N ALA A 210 5.85 8.74 4.29
CA ALA A 210 5.13 8.26 5.46
C ALA A 210 6.02 7.42 6.38
N THR A 211 6.85 6.51 5.81
CA THR A 211 7.82 5.72 6.59
C THR A 211 8.89 6.59 7.27
N SER A 212 9.31 7.70 6.65
CA SER A 212 10.27 8.62 7.29
C SER A 212 9.65 9.32 8.50
N VAL A 213 8.40 9.75 8.40
CA VAL A 213 7.63 10.33 9.51
C VAL A 213 7.38 9.30 10.60
N GLU A 214 7.00 8.07 10.23
CA GLU A 214 6.85 6.93 11.13
C GLU A 214 8.09 6.73 11.99
N LEU A 215 9.26 6.62 11.37
CA LEU A 215 10.53 6.35 12.05
C LEU A 215 10.96 7.51 12.96
N GLU A 216 10.99 8.73 12.44
CA GLU A 216 11.45 9.87 13.23
C GLU A 216 10.42 10.27 14.31
N GLY A 217 9.14 10.09 14.03
CA GLY A 217 8.08 10.24 15.02
C GLY A 217 8.20 9.22 16.15
N LEU A 218 8.41 7.94 15.81
CA LEU A 218 8.63 6.90 16.82
C LEU A 218 9.89 7.16 17.65
N ARG A 219 10.99 7.60 17.02
CA ARG A 219 12.22 7.94 17.73
C ARG A 219 11.99 9.03 18.77
N GLN A 220 11.27 10.09 18.42
CA GLN A 220 10.95 11.17 19.34
C GLN A 220 9.98 10.72 20.44
N TRP A 221 8.96 9.93 20.10
CA TRP A 221 8.01 9.34 21.02
C TRP A 221 8.70 8.52 22.11
N LEU A 222 9.57 7.58 21.70
CA LEU A 222 10.30 6.72 22.64
C LEU A 222 11.31 7.52 23.46
N SER A 223 12.00 8.49 22.87
CA SER A 223 12.93 9.36 23.58
C SER A 223 12.25 10.17 24.69
N GLN A 224 11.06 10.74 24.41
CA GLN A 224 10.30 11.49 25.41
C GLN A 224 9.82 10.63 26.58
N ARG A 225 9.60 9.35 26.34
CA ARG A 225 9.19 8.37 27.35
C ARG A 225 10.38 7.76 28.13
N GLY A 226 11.61 8.09 27.76
CA GLY A 226 12.82 7.49 28.34
C GLY A 226 13.07 6.04 27.88
N GLU A 227 12.51 5.65 26.74
CA GLU A 227 12.55 4.31 26.16
C GLU A 227 13.33 4.28 24.82
N ALA A 228 14.34 5.14 24.68
CA ALA A 228 15.06 5.36 23.43
C ALA A 228 15.74 4.09 22.87
N ASP A 229 16.13 3.16 23.72
CA ASP A 229 16.73 1.87 23.38
C ASP A 229 15.77 0.97 22.58
N ARG A 230 14.47 1.12 22.76
CA ARG A 230 13.46 0.36 21.99
C ARG A 230 13.44 0.75 20.50
N PHE A 231 14.01 1.89 20.13
CA PHE A 231 14.08 2.32 18.73
C PHE A 231 14.95 1.41 17.87
N ASP A 232 15.90 0.71 18.45
CA ASP A 232 16.79 -0.23 17.74
C ASP A 232 16.01 -1.38 17.04
N GLU A 233 14.86 -1.79 17.60
CA GLU A 233 13.99 -2.77 16.96
C GLU A 233 13.36 -2.23 15.66
N ALA A 234 12.97 -0.95 15.63
CA ALA A 234 12.44 -0.33 14.43
C ALA A 234 13.50 -0.21 13.34
N LEU A 235 14.74 0.16 13.73
CA LEU A 235 15.89 0.17 12.81
C LEU A 235 16.21 -1.22 12.28
N ALA A 236 16.20 -2.24 13.14
CA ALA A 236 16.42 -3.63 12.71
C ALA A 236 15.35 -4.10 11.71
N ARG A 237 14.08 -3.73 11.89
CA ARG A 237 13.01 -4.01 10.91
C ARG A 237 13.26 -3.31 9.57
N LEU A 238 13.64 -2.03 9.59
CA LEU A 238 14.00 -1.29 8.38
C LEU A 238 15.20 -1.96 7.67
N GLN A 239 16.22 -2.36 8.41
CA GLN A 239 17.39 -3.04 7.86
C GLN A 239 17.02 -4.37 7.20
N ARG A 240 16.21 -5.23 7.85
CA ARG A 240 15.71 -6.46 7.23
C ARG A 240 14.98 -6.20 5.93
N ARG A 241 14.16 -5.14 5.91
CA ARG A 241 13.43 -4.73 4.71
C ARG A 241 14.39 -4.29 3.60
N ASN A 242 15.39 -3.48 3.90
CA ASN A 242 16.38 -3.01 2.92
C ASN A 242 17.21 -4.18 2.36
N GLN A 243 17.68 -5.09 3.21
CA GLN A 243 18.39 -6.31 2.79
C GLN A 243 17.51 -7.17 1.86
N THR A 244 16.22 -7.33 2.17
CA THR A 244 15.27 -8.02 1.28
C THR A 244 15.10 -7.28 -0.03
N LEU A 245 15.03 -5.94 -0.01
CA LEU A 245 14.90 -5.12 -1.21
C LEU A 245 16.10 -5.27 -2.16
N ASP A 246 17.31 -5.43 -1.62
CA ASP A 246 18.52 -5.66 -2.43
C ASP A 246 18.45 -7.01 -3.15
N LEU A 247 17.98 -8.07 -2.49
CA LEU A 247 17.72 -9.36 -3.13
C LEU A 247 16.65 -9.25 -4.24
N VAL A 248 15.57 -8.51 -3.96
CA VAL A 248 14.50 -8.25 -4.95
C VAL A 248 15.05 -7.46 -6.14
N ARG A 249 15.87 -6.44 -5.93
CA ARG A 249 16.50 -5.67 -7.01
C ARG A 249 17.38 -6.54 -7.91
N ALA A 250 18.20 -7.40 -7.33
CA ALA A 250 19.03 -8.35 -8.09
C ALA A 250 18.17 -9.30 -8.94
N ALA A 251 17.13 -9.87 -8.34
CA ALA A 251 16.21 -10.77 -9.07
C ALA A 251 15.43 -10.04 -10.16
N THR A 252 14.93 -8.83 -9.92
CA THR A 252 14.18 -8.04 -10.92
C THR A 252 15.07 -7.65 -12.08
N SER A 253 16.33 -7.25 -11.88
CA SER A 253 17.27 -6.99 -12.96
C SER A 253 17.49 -8.22 -13.84
N GLY A 254 17.59 -9.40 -13.25
CA GLY A 254 17.67 -10.66 -13.98
C GLY A 254 16.41 -10.99 -14.80
N LEU A 255 15.23 -10.74 -14.21
CA LEU A 255 13.94 -10.92 -14.89
C LEU A 255 13.74 -9.91 -16.02
N GLU A 256 14.10 -8.64 -15.85
CA GLU A 256 14.05 -7.62 -16.89
C GLU A 256 14.91 -8.02 -18.10
N ALA A 257 16.15 -8.44 -17.86
CA ALA A 257 17.04 -8.93 -18.92
C ALA A 257 16.51 -10.19 -19.61
N LEU A 258 15.81 -11.06 -18.89
CA LEU A 258 15.15 -12.24 -19.45
C LEU A 258 13.95 -11.86 -20.32
N TYR A 259 13.09 -10.95 -19.84
CA TYR A 259 11.85 -10.57 -20.55
C TYR A 259 12.12 -9.74 -21.81
N GLN A 260 13.24 -9.01 -21.87
CA GLN A 260 13.71 -8.38 -23.10
C GLN A 260 14.03 -9.39 -24.22
N GLN A 261 14.18 -10.68 -23.89
CA GLN A 261 14.43 -11.77 -24.84
C GLN A 261 13.15 -12.55 -25.21
N SER A 262 11.97 -12.08 -24.79
CA SER A 262 10.69 -12.79 -24.98
C SER A 262 10.40 -13.14 -26.44
N ASP A 263 10.74 -12.26 -27.39
CA ASP A 263 10.52 -12.50 -28.82
C ASP A 263 11.47 -13.54 -29.43
N SER A 264 12.57 -13.86 -28.75
CA SER A 264 13.64 -14.73 -29.26
C SER A 264 13.70 -16.12 -28.60
N LEU A 265 13.01 -16.30 -27.47
CA LEU A 265 13.02 -17.52 -26.69
C LEU A 265 11.66 -18.22 -26.75
N ALA A 266 11.68 -19.56 -26.76
CA ALA A 266 10.47 -20.35 -26.59
C ALA A 266 9.88 -20.07 -25.17
N GLU A 267 8.55 -20.04 -25.09
CA GLU A 267 7.82 -19.71 -23.88
C GLU A 267 8.15 -20.63 -22.69
N ASP A 268 8.32 -21.93 -22.94
CA ASP A 268 8.73 -22.90 -21.91
C ASP A 268 10.15 -22.59 -21.38
N THR A 269 11.04 -22.11 -22.26
CA THR A 269 12.39 -21.68 -21.85
C THR A 269 12.34 -20.43 -20.99
N LEU A 270 11.47 -19.46 -21.33
CA LEU A 270 11.23 -18.26 -20.52
C LEU A 270 10.71 -18.63 -19.13
N ARG A 271 9.71 -19.53 -19.06
CA ARG A 271 9.16 -20.01 -17.77
C ARG A 271 10.22 -20.70 -16.92
N ALA A 272 11.00 -21.58 -17.51
CA ALA A 272 12.06 -22.29 -16.79
C ALA A 272 13.11 -21.34 -16.24
N ARG A 273 13.57 -20.35 -17.03
CA ARG A 273 14.54 -19.34 -16.58
C ARG A 273 13.96 -18.40 -15.52
N LYS A 274 12.72 -17.93 -15.70
CA LYS A 274 11.98 -17.17 -14.70
C LYS A 274 11.92 -17.91 -13.37
N GLN A 275 11.50 -19.18 -13.42
CA GLN A 275 11.40 -19.99 -12.20
C GLN A 275 12.77 -20.18 -11.53
N ALA A 276 13.85 -20.32 -12.28
CA ALA A 276 15.19 -20.42 -11.72
C ALA A 276 15.61 -19.14 -10.97
N ILE A 277 15.31 -17.96 -11.53
CA ILE A 277 15.60 -16.67 -10.87
C ILE A 277 14.77 -16.53 -9.59
N LEU A 278 13.47 -16.82 -9.63
CA LEU A 278 12.58 -16.73 -8.47
C LEU A 278 12.93 -17.73 -7.38
N SER A 279 13.32 -18.97 -7.77
CA SER A 279 13.78 -19.98 -6.81
C SER A 279 15.10 -19.57 -6.14
N ARG A 280 16.01 -18.94 -6.88
CA ARG A 280 17.24 -18.40 -6.33
C ARG A 280 16.94 -17.29 -5.31
N LEU A 281 16.05 -16.35 -5.65
CA LEU A 281 15.62 -15.31 -4.72
C LEU A 281 15.00 -15.90 -3.44
N ALA A 282 14.16 -16.93 -3.56
CA ALA A 282 13.53 -17.56 -2.40
C ALA A 282 14.58 -18.24 -1.49
N GLU A 283 15.63 -18.83 -2.08
CA GLU A 283 16.73 -19.44 -1.35
C GLU A 283 17.62 -18.39 -0.69
N ASP A 284 18.02 -17.34 -1.40
CA ASP A 284 18.82 -16.24 -0.85
C ASP A 284 18.06 -15.55 0.30
N TYR A 285 16.72 -15.38 0.17
CA TYR A 285 15.89 -14.87 1.26
C TYR A 285 15.82 -15.82 2.46
N ARG A 286 15.74 -17.13 2.24
CA ARG A 286 15.78 -18.14 3.30
C ARG A 286 17.08 -18.03 4.09
N GLU A 287 18.24 -18.04 3.42
CA GLU A 287 19.56 -17.91 4.04
C GLU A 287 19.69 -16.61 4.83
N LEU A 288 19.24 -15.49 4.25
CA LEU A 288 19.26 -14.20 4.93
C LEU A 288 18.33 -14.19 6.16
N SER A 289 17.13 -14.76 6.05
CA SER A 289 16.13 -14.77 7.14
C SER A 289 16.56 -15.62 8.34
N GLU A 290 17.43 -16.60 8.17
CA GLU A 290 18.02 -17.40 9.26
C GLU A 290 18.92 -16.57 10.20
N THR A 291 19.39 -15.42 9.73
CA THR A 291 20.18 -14.48 10.55
C THR A 291 19.34 -13.57 11.43
N TRP A 292 17.99 -13.58 11.27
CA TRP A 292 17.07 -12.69 11.95
C TRP A 292 16.36 -13.38 13.12
N THR A 293 16.03 -12.61 14.13
CA THR A 293 15.26 -13.07 15.30
C THR A 293 13.77 -13.06 15.06
N GLU A 294 13.29 -12.27 14.06
CA GLU A 294 11.89 -12.16 13.68
C GLU A 294 11.73 -12.43 12.18
N PRO A 295 10.53 -12.86 11.74
CA PRO A 295 10.26 -13.05 10.31
C PRO A 295 10.51 -11.78 9.50
N GLY A 296 11.10 -11.95 8.32
CA GLY A 296 11.31 -10.86 7.37
C GLY A 296 10.04 -10.47 6.60
N PRO A 297 10.18 -9.53 5.63
CA PRO A 297 9.03 -8.94 4.93
C PRO A 297 8.19 -9.91 4.10
N PHE A 298 8.75 -10.99 3.60
CA PHE A 298 7.99 -12.04 2.90
C PHE A 298 7.38 -13.08 3.85
N GLY A 299 7.55 -12.91 5.16
CA GLY A 299 7.15 -13.89 6.17
C GLY A 299 8.20 -14.98 6.41
N PRO A 300 7.85 -16.01 7.19
CA PRO A 300 8.76 -17.11 7.47
C PRO A 300 9.04 -17.93 6.22
N ALA A 301 10.32 -18.29 6.01
CA ALA A 301 10.72 -19.21 4.95
C ALA A 301 10.20 -20.65 5.22
N PRO A 302 9.94 -21.48 4.18
CA PRO A 302 10.12 -21.18 2.75
C PRO A 302 9.02 -20.30 2.16
N VAL A 303 9.38 -19.42 1.21
CA VAL A 303 8.43 -18.53 0.53
C VAL A 303 8.26 -18.93 -0.93
N THR A 304 7.06 -18.72 -1.48
CA THR A 304 6.79 -18.85 -2.91
C THR A 304 6.57 -17.49 -3.50
N LEU A 305 7.43 -17.08 -4.42
CA LEU A 305 7.46 -15.75 -5.02
C LEU A 305 7.11 -15.79 -6.50
N ASN A 306 6.51 -14.72 -6.97
CA ASN A 306 6.22 -14.48 -8.38
C ASN A 306 6.33 -12.97 -8.70
N ASN A 307 6.11 -12.56 -9.95
CA ASN A 307 6.24 -11.16 -10.35
C ASN A 307 5.35 -10.21 -9.53
N ALA A 308 4.17 -10.65 -9.07
CA ALA A 308 3.26 -9.81 -8.30
C ALA A 308 3.77 -9.52 -6.88
N ASN A 309 4.47 -10.48 -6.24
CA ASN A 309 5.14 -10.23 -4.96
C ASN A 309 6.25 -9.18 -5.12
N LEU A 310 7.05 -9.27 -6.21
CA LEU A 310 8.15 -8.36 -6.47
C LEU A 310 7.64 -6.95 -6.80
N ALA A 311 6.60 -6.83 -7.61
CA ALA A 311 6.01 -5.55 -7.98
C ALA A 311 5.48 -4.80 -6.75
N LEU A 312 4.79 -5.50 -5.83
CA LEU A 312 4.32 -4.91 -4.58
C LEU A 312 5.50 -4.45 -3.70
N PHE A 313 6.54 -5.28 -3.58
CA PHE A 313 7.66 -5.00 -2.67
C PHE A 313 8.53 -3.83 -3.13
N ARG A 314 8.70 -3.63 -4.45
CA ARG A 314 9.51 -2.54 -5.02
C ARG A 314 8.94 -1.14 -4.77
N GLN A 315 7.64 -1.00 -4.51
CA GLN A 315 6.97 0.30 -4.37
C GLN A 315 7.25 1.02 -3.04
N TYR A 316 7.96 0.38 -2.09
CA TYR A 316 8.09 0.88 -0.73
C TYR A 316 9.53 1.21 -0.34
N ASN A 317 9.71 2.30 0.39
CA ASN A 317 10.89 2.68 1.19
C ASN A 317 12.19 3.08 0.43
N GLN A 318 12.16 3.21 -0.88
CA GLN A 318 13.37 3.57 -1.64
C GLN A 318 14.00 4.89 -1.18
N PHE A 319 13.18 5.88 -0.83
CA PHE A 319 13.61 7.24 -0.52
C PHE A 319 13.53 7.61 0.97
N VAL A 320 13.34 6.65 1.86
CA VAL A 320 13.32 6.89 3.32
C VAL A 320 14.59 7.62 3.78
N PRO A 321 15.81 7.23 3.38
CA PRO A 321 17.01 7.98 3.74
C PRO A 321 16.96 9.44 3.27
N GLY A 322 16.49 9.68 2.05
CA GLY A 322 16.36 11.03 1.48
C GLY A 322 15.41 11.93 2.26
N PHE A 323 14.25 11.41 2.66
CA PHE A 323 13.31 12.18 3.48
C PHE A 323 13.81 12.41 4.90
N ARG A 324 14.51 11.45 5.50
CA ARG A 324 15.17 11.63 6.81
C ARG A 324 16.28 12.69 6.73
N GLN A 325 17.07 12.72 5.66
CA GLN A 325 18.03 13.79 5.42
C GLN A 325 17.34 15.14 5.26
N LEU A 326 16.23 15.20 4.51
CA LEU A 326 15.47 16.44 4.32
C LEU A 326 14.93 16.98 5.67
N LEU A 327 14.44 16.11 6.55
CA LEU A 327 14.02 16.49 7.89
C LEU A 327 15.20 17.03 8.73
N ALA A 328 16.35 16.37 8.68
CA ALA A 328 17.57 16.81 9.35
C ALA A 328 18.06 18.18 8.84
N ASP A 329 18.02 18.41 7.53
CA ASP A 329 18.37 19.70 6.89
C ASP A 329 17.46 20.84 7.36
N HIS A 330 16.26 20.54 7.83
CA HIS A 330 15.30 21.50 8.43
C HIS A 330 15.34 21.50 9.97
N GLY A 331 16.41 21.00 10.58
CA GLY A 331 16.60 21.03 12.03
C GLY A 331 15.63 20.14 12.80
N ASN A 332 15.07 19.12 12.19
CA ASN A 332 14.01 18.24 12.72
C ASN A 332 12.71 18.99 13.06
N ASP A 333 12.46 20.14 12.42
CA ASP A 333 11.20 20.89 12.49
C ASP A 333 10.19 20.30 11.50
N PHE A 334 9.20 19.57 11.98
CA PHE A 334 8.21 18.89 11.14
C PHE A 334 7.41 19.85 10.25
N PRO A 335 6.90 20.98 10.72
CA PRO A 335 6.24 21.98 9.87
C PRO A 335 7.10 22.48 8.71
N ALA A 336 8.40 22.75 8.96
CA ALA A 336 9.33 23.16 7.89
C ALA A 336 9.61 22.02 6.91
N PHE A 337 9.79 20.82 7.43
CA PHE A 337 9.96 19.61 6.64
C PHE A 337 8.75 19.33 5.72
N TYR A 338 7.52 19.42 6.23
CA TYR A 338 6.31 19.20 5.42
C TYR A 338 6.20 20.20 4.27
N ARG A 339 6.50 21.47 4.50
CA ARG A 339 6.55 22.46 3.40
C ARG A 339 7.59 22.09 2.32
N ALA A 340 8.77 21.65 2.75
CA ALA A 340 9.80 21.21 1.81
C ALA A 340 9.38 19.94 1.03
N VAL A 341 8.65 19.02 1.66
CA VAL A 341 8.09 17.83 0.99
C VAL A 341 7.00 18.23 -0.01
N GLU A 342 6.11 19.16 0.35
CA GLU A 342 5.10 19.71 -0.58
C GLU A 342 5.75 20.37 -1.80
N GLU A 343 6.76 21.21 -1.60
CA GLU A 343 7.53 21.85 -2.69
C GLU A 343 8.21 20.81 -3.58
N LEU A 344 8.80 19.79 -2.98
CA LEU A 344 9.40 18.66 -3.72
C LEU A 344 8.34 17.90 -4.51
N GLY A 345 7.16 17.66 -3.91
CA GLY A 345 6.03 17.00 -4.55
C GLY A 345 5.49 17.70 -5.79
N GLN A 346 5.64 19.03 -5.87
CA GLN A 346 5.21 19.83 -7.03
C GLN A 346 6.20 19.73 -8.23
N GLN A 347 7.40 19.18 -8.03
CA GLN A 347 8.38 19.04 -9.11
C GLN A 347 7.97 17.91 -10.09
N PRO A 348 8.43 17.97 -11.34
CA PRO A 348 8.30 16.84 -12.27
C PRO A 348 8.88 15.54 -11.68
N PRO A 349 8.31 14.35 -12.00
CA PRO A 349 8.73 13.07 -11.41
C PRO A 349 10.24 12.82 -11.45
N ASP A 350 10.89 13.07 -12.59
CA ASP A 350 12.34 12.86 -12.75
C ASP A 350 13.17 13.77 -11.85
N GLN A 351 12.76 15.03 -11.70
CA GLN A 351 13.46 15.99 -10.84
C GLN A 351 13.29 15.66 -9.37
N ARG A 352 12.08 15.22 -8.98
CA ARG A 352 11.75 14.76 -7.64
C ARG A 352 12.57 13.54 -7.25
N THR A 353 12.61 12.54 -8.15
CA THR A 353 13.43 11.32 -7.98
C THR A 353 14.90 11.67 -7.80
N ALA A 354 15.48 12.48 -8.72
CA ALA A 354 16.89 12.87 -8.64
C ALA A 354 17.22 13.68 -7.37
N ALA A 355 16.28 14.50 -6.88
CA ALA A 355 16.47 15.21 -5.61
C ALA A 355 16.51 14.26 -4.41
N LEU A 356 15.59 13.28 -4.35
CA LEU A 356 15.55 12.28 -3.28
C LEU A 356 16.75 11.34 -3.30
N GLU A 357 17.26 10.98 -4.48
CA GLU A 357 18.49 10.20 -4.61
C GLU A 357 19.71 10.95 -4.06
N ARG A 358 19.87 12.23 -4.41
CA ARG A 358 20.95 13.07 -3.85
C ARG A 358 20.85 13.21 -2.32
N LEU A 359 19.65 13.38 -1.80
CA LEU A 359 19.41 13.44 -0.35
C LEU A 359 19.74 12.09 0.32
N SER A 360 19.36 10.98 -0.31
CA SER A 360 19.66 9.63 0.21
C SER A 360 21.16 9.37 0.28
N GLN A 361 21.93 9.76 -0.75
CA GLN A 361 23.39 9.66 -0.75
C GLN A 361 24.02 10.45 0.41
N ARG A 362 23.56 11.69 0.64
CA ARG A 362 24.05 12.51 1.76
C ARG A 362 23.72 11.93 3.12
N PHE A 363 22.61 11.25 3.26
CA PHE A 363 22.21 10.57 4.51
C PHE A 363 23.18 9.41 4.81
N GLU A 364 23.55 8.62 3.80
CA GLU A 364 24.49 7.51 3.91
C GLU A 364 25.91 7.96 4.23
N GLU A 365 26.33 9.11 3.71
CA GLU A 365 27.67 9.70 4.01
C GLU A 365 27.78 10.24 5.45
N ASN A 366 26.66 10.50 6.13
CA ASN A 366 26.61 11.06 7.48
C ASN A 366 26.39 9.98 8.57
N LEU A 367 26.26 8.72 8.20
CA LEU A 367 26.16 7.56 9.12
C LEU A 367 27.53 6.96 9.41
#